data_4d0e761b3bcc8b0c5e25b10fa178cde0
#
_entry.id   4d0e761b3bcc8b0c5e25b10fa178cde0
#
_cell.length_a   1.000
_cell.length_b   1.000
_cell.length_c   1.000
_cell.angle_alpha   90.00
_cell.angle_beta   90.00
_cell.angle_gamma   90.00
#
_symmetry.space_group_name_H-M   'P 1'
#
loop_
_entity.id
_entity.type
_entity.pdbx_description
1 polymer ?
#
loop_
_entity_poly.entity_id
_entity_poly.type
_entity_poly.pdbx_seq_one_letter_code
_entity_poly.pdbx_strand_id
1 'polypeptide(L)'
;LGELLTLATALIWAVTGLVWAEGGRQKLGILQLFTVMTTVATLFSVAVLVFGGENHLPDIRSIGAVLVAAGGVICVAAAVINAETMKAHPSHTSAIWTVFQLCMIIPFLWSVIWWHKTPVVGQWVGFICIVAALFFLAQGSSGQTKDPSGVWFLSALAAFIANGVSQAFVQEASFRGWNETPFAKAAVISAPIASLLWVVCLLIVKRVPSLKEWRLGVFGGLVSVIGSGTMFKAFDFLEASGRQYLFFPTAVGGCIVALAAFQFATGRESMSLRKVVGMLLGLAGVTLLGIK
;
A
#
# COMPACT_ATOMS: atom_id res chain seq x y z
N LEU A 1 -8.69 21.01 -5.90
CA LEU A 1 -7.27 20.60 -5.89
C LEU A 1 -7.09 19.27 -5.12
N GLY A 2 -7.72 19.11 -3.94
CA GLY A 2 -7.64 17.86 -3.15
C GLY A 2 -8.05 16.62 -3.94
N GLU A 3 -9.13 16.68 -4.71
CA GLU A 3 -9.62 15.57 -5.54
C GLU A 3 -8.63 15.21 -6.68
N LEU A 4 -8.03 16.21 -7.32
CA LEU A 4 -7.01 15.99 -8.35
C LEU A 4 -5.75 15.33 -7.77
N LEU A 5 -5.32 15.78 -6.59
CA LEU A 5 -4.21 15.14 -5.87
C LEU A 5 -4.55 13.71 -5.44
N THR A 6 -5.80 13.44 -5.08
CA THR A 6 -6.26 12.08 -4.76
C THR A 6 -6.22 11.17 -5.98
N LEU A 7 -6.66 11.64 -7.14
CA LEU A 7 -6.54 10.89 -8.39
C LEU A 7 -5.08 10.69 -8.81
N ALA A 8 -4.23 11.70 -8.63
CA ALA A 8 -2.80 11.56 -8.85
C ALA A 8 -2.19 10.50 -7.93
N THR A 9 -2.56 10.49 -6.64
CA THR A 9 -2.15 9.45 -5.69
C THR A 9 -2.59 8.06 -6.15
N ALA A 10 -3.83 7.91 -6.63
CA ALA A 10 -4.34 6.65 -7.18
C ALA A 10 -3.48 6.11 -8.33
N LEU A 11 -3.13 6.98 -9.28
CA LEU A 11 -2.28 6.61 -10.42
C LEU A 11 -0.86 6.27 -9.97
N ILE A 12 -0.30 7.03 -9.05
CA ILE A 12 1.05 6.78 -8.51
C ILE A 12 1.08 5.43 -7.76
N TRP A 13 0.07 5.11 -6.97
CA TRP A 13 -0.03 3.80 -6.31
C TRP A 13 -0.20 2.66 -7.31
N ALA A 14 -0.97 2.86 -8.40
CA ALA A 14 -1.05 1.88 -9.48
C ALA A 14 0.33 1.64 -10.13
N VAL A 15 1.10 2.72 -10.39
CA VAL A 15 2.48 2.62 -10.90
C VAL A 15 3.38 1.87 -9.91
N THR A 16 3.24 2.09 -8.61
CA THR A 16 3.98 1.33 -7.59
C THR A 16 3.68 -0.17 -7.69
N GLY A 17 2.40 -0.54 -7.82
CA GLY A 17 1.99 -1.93 -8.05
C GLY A 17 2.57 -2.52 -9.35
N LEU A 18 2.64 -1.71 -10.42
CA LEU A 18 3.28 -2.11 -11.67
C LEU A 18 4.79 -2.32 -11.52
N VAL A 19 5.49 -1.50 -10.73
CA VAL A 19 6.91 -1.68 -10.42
C VAL A 19 7.15 -3.02 -9.73
N TRP A 20 6.30 -3.39 -8.78
CA TRP A 20 6.41 -4.68 -8.09
C TRP A 20 6.15 -5.85 -9.04
N ALA A 21 5.10 -5.78 -9.82
CA ALA A 21 4.77 -6.80 -10.82
C ALA A 21 5.88 -6.93 -11.88
N GLU A 22 6.47 -5.82 -12.32
CA GLU A 22 7.56 -5.80 -13.29
C GLU A 22 8.85 -6.39 -12.71
N GLY A 23 9.16 -6.10 -11.44
CA GLY A 23 10.25 -6.73 -10.70
C GLY A 23 10.11 -8.26 -10.67
N GLY A 24 8.89 -8.75 -10.44
CA GLY A 24 8.57 -10.18 -10.52
C GLY A 24 8.74 -10.75 -11.92
N ARG A 25 8.23 -10.07 -12.96
CA ARG A 25 8.34 -10.47 -14.36
C ARG A 25 9.79 -10.56 -14.83
N GLN A 26 10.61 -9.64 -14.43
CA GLN A 26 12.06 -9.64 -14.71
C GLN A 26 12.85 -10.61 -13.82
N LYS A 27 12.19 -11.39 -12.95
CA LYS A 27 12.81 -12.32 -12.00
C LYS A 27 13.85 -11.66 -11.09
N LEU A 28 13.64 -10.38 -10.76
CA LEU A 28 14.53 -9.65 -9.85
C LEU A 28 14.38 -10.18 -8.41
N GLY A 29 15.36 -9.92 -7.58
CA GLY A 29 15.26 -10.12 -6.15
C GLY A 29 14.34 -9.06 -5.54
N ILE A 30 13.17 -9.48 -5.09
CA ILE A 30 12.17 -8.53 -4.55
C ILE A 30 12.73 -7.82 -3.31
N LEU A 31 13.43 -8.54 -2.44
CA LEU A 31 14.07 -7.94 -1.27
C LEU A 31 15.08 -6.85 -1.65
N GLN A 32 15.94 -7.13 -2.66
CA GLN A 32 16.91 -6.17 -3.18
C GLN A 32 16.23 -4.95 -3.80
N LEU A 33 15.14 -5.17 -4.55
CA LEU A 33 14.34 -4.10 -5.13
C LEU A 33 13.79 -3.17 -4.04
N PHE A 34 13.18 -3.73 -2.98
CA PHE A 34 12.67 -2.96 -1.85
C PHE A 34 13.79 -2.26 -1.06
N THR A 35 14.96 -2.88 -0.93
CA THR A 35 16.13 -2.24 -0.30
C THR A 35 16.48 -0.94 -1.02
N VAL A 36 16.55 -0.96 -2.35
CA VAL A 36 16.82 0.25 -3.14
C VAL A 36 15.67 1.25 -3.03
N MET A 37 14.42 0.81 -3.18
CA MET A 37 13.24 1.68 -3.09
C MET A 37 13.20 2.44 -1.77
N THR A 38 13.39 1.76 -0.65
CA THR A 38 13.36 2.37 0.69
C THR A 38 14.56 3.27 0.95
N THR A 39 15.75 2.91 0.42
CA THR A 39 16.94 3.76 0.49
C THR A 39 16.70 5.09 -0.24
N VAL A 40 16.17 5.03 -1.45
CA VAL A 40 15.85 6.23 -2.25
C VAL A 40 14.77 7.07 -1.55
N ALA A 41 13.73 6.43 -1.02
CA ALA A 41 12.68 7.12 -0.28
C ALA A 41 13.24 7.83 0.97
N THR A 42 14.14 7.18 1.70
CA THR A 42 14.81 7.79 2.87
C THR A 42 15.67 8.98 2.46
N LEU A 43 16.56 8.80 1.48
CA LEU A 43 17.46 9.86 1.03
C LEU A 43 16.69 11.07 0.51
N PHE A 44 15.63 10.86 -0.27
CA PHE A 44 14.79 11.93 -0.77
C PHE A 44 14.05 12.65 0.36
N SER A 45 13.44 11.92 1.28
CA SER A 45 12.72 12.50 2.42
C SER A 45 13.64 13.34 3.31
N VAL A 46 14.85 12.80 3.62
CA VAL A 46 15.86 13.53 4.40
C VAL A 46 16.35 14.75 3.63
N ALA A 47 16.58 14.65 2.33
CA ALA A 47 16.99 15.80 1.52
C ALA A 47 15.94 16.93 1.55
N VAL A 48 14.65 16.59 1.44
CA VAL A 48 13.57 17.58 1.55
C VAL A 48 13.51 18.19 2.94
N LEU A 49 13.70 17.44 4.02
CA LEU A 49 13.74 17.97 5.38
C LEU A 49 14.91 18.95 5.57
N VAL A 50 16.10 18.61 5.06
CA VAL A 50 17.30 19.42 5.25
C VAL A 50 17.31 20.67 4.36
N PHE A 51 16.92 20.53 3.09
CA PHE A 51 17.04 21.61 2.09
C PHE A 51 15.70 22.31 1.83
N GLY A 52 14.57 21.72 2.22
CA GLY A 52 13.23 22.29 2.02
C GLY A 52 12.83 23.35 3.02
N GLY A 53 13.72 23.72 3.96
CA GLY A 53 13.46 24.74 4.96
C GLY A 53 12.55 24.29 6.11
N GLU A 54 12.26 23.01 6.24
CA GLU A 54 11.60 22.45 7.41
C GLU A 54 12.60 22.43 8.59
N ASN A 55 12.58 23.48 9.42
CA ASN A 55 13.50 23.65 10.56
C ASN A 55 13.19 22.69 11.73
N HIS A 56 12.37 21.65 11.53
CA HIS A 56 11.93 20.77 12.58
C HIS A 56 12.26 19.31 12.24
N LEU A 57 13.19 18.74 13.00
CA LEU A 57 13.41 17.30 12.94
C LEU A 57 12.30 16.59 13.72
N PRO A 58 11.77 15.44 13.22
CA PRO A 58 10.71 14.72 13.90
C PRO A 58 11.14 14.26 15.30
N ASP A 59 10.21 14.30 16.26
CA ASP A 59 10.45 13.70 17.57
C ASP A 59 10.44 12.18 17.48
N ILE A 60 11.63 11.61 17.27
CA ILE A 60 11.83 10.16 17.14
C ILE A 60 11.72 9.40 18.47
N ARG A 61 11.64 10.10 19.62
CA ARG A 61 11.53 9.47 20.94
C ARG A 61 10.10 9.27 21.37
N SER A 62 9.15 9.85 20.66
CA SER A 62 7.73 9.73 20.95
C SER A 62 7.22 8.31 20.65
N ILE A 63 6.21 7.88 21.37
CA ILE A 63 5.53 6.61 21.11
C ILE A 63 4.91 6.60 19.69
N GLY A 64 4.52 7.77 19.18
CA GLY A 64 4.02 7.94 17.83
C GLY A 64 5.06 7.58 16.77
N ALA A 65 6.30 8.04 16.93
CA ALA A 65 7.40 7.68 16.06
C ALA A 65 7.68 6.17 16.07
N VAL A 66 7.66 5.55 17.26
CA VAL A 66 7.85 4.10 17.39
C VAL A 66 6.73 3.33 16.68
N LEU A 67 5.48 3.74 16.84
CA LEU A 67 4.33 3.12 16.15
C LEU A 67 4.46 3.25 14.64
N VAL A 68 4.82 4.43 14.14
CA VAL A 68 4.99 4.68 12.71
C VAL A 68 6.16 3.88 12.14
N ALA A 69 7.29 3.82 12.85
CA ALA A 69 8.43 3.00 12.43
C ALA A 69 8.09 1.49 12.40
N ALA A 70 7.44 0.99 13.44
CA ALA A 70 6.97 -0.40 13.50
C ALA A 70 5.95 -0.70 12.40
N GLY A 71 4.98 0.21 12.19
CA GLY A 71 4.03 0.13 11.08
C GLY A 71 4.74 0.07 9.75
N GLY A 72 5.77 0.88 9.55
CA GLY A 72 6.60 0.87 8.36
C GLY A 72 7.28 -0.47 8.10
N VAL A 73 7.91 -1.07 9.11
CA VAL A 73 8.54 -2.41 8.99
C VAL A 73 7.50 -3.47 8.59
N ILE A 74 6.32 -3.45 9.23
CA ILE A 74 5.22 -4.37 8.90
C ILE A 74 4.72 -4.12 7.47
N CYS A 75 4.59 -2.86 7.04
CA CYS A 75 4.19 -2.49 5.68
C CYS A 75 5.12 -3.06 4.63
N VAL A 76 6.44 -2.94 4.83
CA VAL A 76 7.40 -3.47 3.85
C VAL A 76 7.42 -5.00 3.86
N ALA A 77 7.28 -5.65 5.01
CA ALA A 77 7.10 -7.10 5.05
C ALA A 77 5.86 -7.52 4.24
N ALA A 78 4.73 -6.83 4.42
CA ALA A 78 3.51 -7.04 3.64
C ALA A 78 3.73 -6.81 2.14
N ALA A 79 4.43 -5.74 1.77
CA ALA A 79 4.74 -5.41 0.39
C ALA A 79 5.65 -6.46 -0.28
N VAL A 80 6.66 -6.96 0.44
CA VAL A 80 7.54 -8.05 -0.03
C VAL A 80 6.73 -9.34 -0.25
N ILE A 81 5.89 -9.74 0.71
CA ILE A 81 5.00 -10.90 0.56
C ILE A 81 4.10 -10.72 -0.67
N ASN A 82 3.48 -9.56 -0.82
CA ASN A 82 2.60 -9.26 -1.94
C ASN A 82 3.33 -9.32 -3.29
N ALA A 83 4.52 -8.72 -3.39
CA ALA A 83 5.33 -8.71 -4.61
C ALA A 83 5.87 -10.11 -4.97
N GLU A 84 6.30 -10.92 -4.00
CA GLU A 84 6.69 -12.31 -4.23
C GLU A 84 5.48 -13.16 -4.67
N THR A 85 4.30 -12.89 -4.11
CA THR A 85 3.06 -13.55 -4.55
C THR A 85 2.71 -13.18 -5.99
N MET A 86 2.82 -11.92 -6.39
CA MET A 86 2.62 -11.49 -7.80
C MET A 86 3.66 -12.13 -8.75
N LYS A 87 4.90 -12.26 -8.29
CA LYS A 87 5.99 -12.90 -9.06
C LYS A 87 5.73 -14.39 -9.27
N ALA A 88 5.24 -15.07 -8.25
CA ALA A 88 4.90 -16.50 -8.33
C ALA A 88 3.62 -16.77 -9.14
N HIS A 89 2.67 -15.82 -9.12
CA HIS A 89 1.35 -15.97 -9.73
C HIS A 89 1.00 -14.77 -10.64
N PRO A 90 1.71 -14.57 -11.76
CA PRO A 90 1.54 -13.38 -12.61
C PRO A 90 0.16 -13.27 -13.28
N SER A 91 -0.57 -14.38 -13.41
CA SER A 91 -1.96 -14.42 -13.92
C SER A 91 -3.00 -13.91 -12.93
N HIS A 92 -2.60 -13.59 -11.70
CA HIS A 92 -3.48 -13.10 -10.62
C HIS A 92 -3.05 -11.72 -10.08
N THR A 93 -2.15 -11.01 -10.77
CA THR A 93 -1.57 -9.75 -10.29
C THR A 93 -2.61 -8.73 -9.85
N SER A 94 -3.67 -8.51 -10.66
CA SER A 94 -4.72 -7.54 -10.31
C SER A 94 -5.55 -7.99 -9.11
N ALA A 95 -5.83 -9.30 -8.97
CA ALA A 95 -6.55 -9.84 -7.83
C ALA A 95 -5.71 -9.75 -6.54
N ILE A 96 -4.43 -10.11 -6.61
CA ILE A 96 -3.48 -10.00 -5.49
C ILE A 96 -3.37 -8.55 -5.03
N TRP A 97 -3.22 -7.61 -5.97
CA TRP A 97 -3.19 -6.18 -5.67
C TRP A 97 -4.48 -5.69 -5.04
N THR A 98 -5.64 -6.13 -5.57
CA THR A 98 -6.94 -5.75 -5.02
C THR A 98 -7.08 -6.23 -3.57
N VAL A 99 -6.76 -7.51 -3.29
CA VAL A 99 -6.77 -8.04 -1.92
C VAL A 99 -5.89 -7.20 -1.01
N PHE A 100 -4.67 -6.87 -1.45
CA PHE A 100 -3.73 -6.04 -0.69
C PHE A 100 -4.30 -4.65 -0.37
N GLN A 101 -4.96 -4.00 -1.33
CA GLN A 101 -5.53 -2.66 -1.17
C GLN A 101 -6.80 -2.63 -0.30
N LEU A 102 -7.52 -3.74 -0.20
CA LEU A 102 -8.70 -3.84 0.66
C LEU A 102 -8.37 -3.87 2.17
N CYS A 103 -7.09 -3.86 2.53
CA CYS A 103 -6.61 -3.85 3.92
C CYS A 103 -7.14 -2.68 4.77
N MET A 104 -7.71 -1.65 4.14
CA MET A 104 -8.38 -0.53 4.79
C MET A 104 -9.48 -0.93 5.78
N ILE A 105 -10.01 -2.14 5.66
CA ILE A 105 -10.96 -2.70 6.62
C ILE A 105 -10.37 -2.83 8.04
N ILE A 106 -9.06 -3.06 8.14
CA ILE A 106 -8.39 -3.29 9.44
C ILE A 106 -8.28 -2.00 10.25
N PRO A 107 -7.79 -0.86 9.72
CA PRO A 107 -7.87 0.42 10.42
C PRO A 107 -9.30 0.83 10.78
N PHE A 108 -10.29 0.50 9.93
CA PHE A 108 -11.69 0.72 10.27
C PHE A 108 -12.09 -0.07 11.51
N LEU A 109 -11.85 -1.39 11.55
CA LEU A 109 -12.13 -2.22 12.71
C LEU A 109 -11.35 -1.77 13.96
N TRP A 110 -10.09 -1.33 13.77
CA TRP A 110 -9.28 -0.77 14.83
C TRP A 110 -9.98 0.42 15.47
N SER A 111 -10.51 1.34 14.66
CA SER A 111 -11.22 2.52 15.15
C SER A 111 -12.50 2.18 15.91
N VAL A 112 -13.22 1.13 15.50
CA VAL A 112 -14.43 0.67 16.19
C VAL A 112 -14.09 0.03 17.53
N ILE A 113 -13.08 -0.85 17.56
CA ILE A 113 -12.75 -1.66 18.74
C ILE A 113 -11.98 -0.85 19.78
N TRP A 114 -10.94 -0.10 19.36
CA TRP A 114 -10.03 0.60 20.29
C TRP A 114 -10.46 2.03 20.59
N TRP A 115 -10.99 2.75 19.59
CA TRP A 115 -11.43 4.12 19.80
C TRP A 115 -12.94 4.21 20.05
N HIS A 116 -13.63 3.06 20.13
CA HIS A 116 -15.07 2.97 20.39
C HIS A 116 -15.92 3.87 19.47
N LYS A 117 -15.46 4.06 18.22
CA LYS A 117 -16.24 4.81 17.23
C LYS A 117 -17.46 3.99 16.81
N THR A 118 -18.61 4.64 16.75
CA THR A 118 -19.86 4.03 16.32
C THR A 118 -20.00 4.17 14.81
N PRO A 119 -19.85 3.09 14.01
CA PRO A 119 -20.01 3.16 12.58
C PRO A 119 -21.46 3.42 12.18
N VAL A 120 -21.67 4.17 11.10
CA VAL A 120 -22.98 4.29 10.47
C VAL A 120 -23.30 3.04 9.65
N VAL A 121 -24.61 2.83 9.35
CA VAL A 121 -25.07 1.64 8.62
C VAL A 121 -24.31 1.45 7.30
N GLY A 122 -24.05 2.54 6.56
CA GLY A 122 -23.29 2.49 5.30
C GLY A 122 -21.89 1.87 5.45
N GLN A 123 -21.22 2.13 6.56
CA GLN A 123 -19.89 1.57 6.85
C GLN A 123 -19.94 0.06 7.11
N TRP A 124 -20.98 -0.43 7.79
CA TRP A 124 -21.20 -1.88 7.96
C TRP A 124 -21.51 -2.57 6.64
N VAL A 125 -22.32 -1.94 5.77
CA VAL A 125 -22.54 -2.46 4.41
C VAL A 125 -21.22 -2.49 3.63
N GLY A 126 -20.39 -1.44 3.74
CA GLY A 126 -19.05 -1.40 3.16
C GLY A 126 -18.15 -2.55 3.63
N PHE A 127 -18.17 -2.83 4.93
CA PHE A 127 -17.48 -4.00 5.51
C PHE A 127 -17.92 -5.31 4.85
N ILE A 128 -19.23 -5.54 4.76
CA ILE A 128 -19.79 -6.76 4.13
C ILE A 128 -19.37 -6.85 2.66
N CYS A 129 -19.40 -5.73 1.92
CA CYS A 129 -18.96 -5.69 0.53
C CYS A 129 -17.48 -6.10 0.38
N ILE A 130 -16.58 -5.64 1.29
CA ILE A 130 -15.16 -6.03 1.25
C ILE A 130 -15.01 -7.54 1.54
N VAL A 131 -15.71 -8.07 2.53
CA VAL A 131 -15.66 -9.51 2.83
C VAL A 131 -16.16 -10.32 1.63
N ALA A 132 -17.25 -9.90 1.00
CA ALA A 132 -17.76 -10.53 -0.23
C ALA A 132 -16.73 -10.42 -1.38
N ALA A 133 -16.08 -9.26 -1.55
CA ALA A 133 -15.03 -9.06 -2.55
C ALA A 133 -13.89 -10.05 -2.39
N LEU A 134 -13.38 -10.24 -1.17
CA LEU A 134 -12.34 -11.21 -0.86
C LEU A 134 -12.76 -12.64 -1.24
N PHE A 135 -14.01 -13.01 -0.95
CA PHE A 135 -14.56 -14.31 -1.31
C PHE A 135 -14.63 -14.52 -2.83
N PHE A 136 -15.13 -13.53 -3.59
CA PHE A 136 -15.19 -13.62 -5.06
C PHE A 136 -13.80 -13.67 -5.69
N LEU A 137 -12.83 -12.90 -5.18
CA LEU A 137 -11.46 -12.91 -5.65
C LEU A 137 -10.77 -14.26 -5.37
N ALA A 138 -11.00 -14.85 -4.20
CA ALA A 138 -10.50 -16.18 -3.86
C ALA A 138 -11.01 -17.26 -4.81
N GLN A 139 -12.29 -17.22 -5.18
CA GLN A 139 -12.90 -18.20 -6.09
C GLN A 139 -12.57 -17.97 -7.57
N GLY A 140 -12.26 -16.75 -7.98
CA GLY A 140 -11.96 -16.39 -9.37
C GLY A 140 -10.77 -17.13 -9.99
N SER A 141 -10.05 -17.90 -9.19
CA SER A 141 -8.81 -18.60 -9.54
C SER A 141 -9.01 -20.05 -9.92
N SER A 142 -10.17 -20.65 -9.65
CA SER A 142 -10.36 -22.10 -9.71
C SER A 142 -10.59 -22.68 -11.10
N GLY A 143 -10.55 -21.87 -12.16
CA GLY A 143 -10.99 -22.30 -13.51
C GLY A 143 -9.94 -22.37 -14.61
N GLN A 144 -8.74 -21.83 -14.48
CA GLN A 144 -7.85 -21.65 -15.64
C GLN A 144 -6.39 -22.13 -15.50
N THR A 145 -5.93 -22.52 -14.34
CA THR A 145 -4.57 -23.06 -14.17
C THR A 145 -4.55 -24.25 -13.24
N LYS A 146 -3.63 -25.20 -13.50
CA LYS A 146 -3.32 -26.35 -12.62
C LYS A 146 -2.66 -25.93 -11.29
N ASP A 147 -2.66 -24.64 -10.98
CA ASP A 147 -2.14 -24.12 -9.73
C ASP A 147 -3.07 -24.51 -8.57
N PRO A 148 -2.54 -25.07 -7.48
CA PRO A 148 -3.32 -25.31 -6.27
C PRO A 148 -3.84 -23.95 -5.77
N SER A 149 -5.10 -23.68 -6.05
CA SER A 149 -5.79 -22.40 -6.03
C SER A 149 -5.86 -21.64 -4.71
N GLY A 150 -5.28 -22.18 -3.64
CA GLY A 150 -5.34 -21.59 -2.30
C GLY A 150 -4.09 -20.81 -1.88
N VAL A 151 -2.91 -21.15 -2.38
CA VAL A 151 -1.64 -20.64 -1.85
C VAL A 151 -1.46 -19.15 -2.11
N TRP A 152 -1.73 -18.68 -3.33
CA TRP A 152 -1.60 -17.25 -3.65
C TRP A 152 -2.56 -16.40 -2.83
N PHE A 153 -3.80 -16.89 -2.60
CA PHE A 153 -4.79 -16.16 -1.83
C PHE A 153 -4.41 -16.06 -0.35
N LEU A 154 -3.90 -17.15 0.25
CA LEU A 154 -3.39 -17.12 1.63
C LEU A 154 -2.22 -16.16 1.79
N SER A 155 -1.29 -16.14 0.85
CA SER A 155 -0.17 -15.20 0.84
C SER A 155 -0.66 -13.74 0.68
N ALA A 156 -1.60 -13.50 -0.23
CA ALA A 156 -2.22 -12.18 -0.41
C ALA A 156 -3.01 -11.76 0.85
N LEU A 157 -3.69 -12.68 1.52
CA LEU A 157 -4.40 -12.43 2.78
C LEU A 157 -3.44 -12.11 3.93
N ALA A 158 -2.29 -12.79 4.01
CA ALA A 158 -1.25 -12.46 4.97
C ALA A 158 -0.71 -11.04 4.73
N ALA A 159 -0.44 -10.67 3.48
CA ALA A 159 -0.02 -9.33 3.11
C ALA A 159 -1.11 -8.28 3.41
N PHE A 160 -2.39 -8.59 3.16
CA PHE A 160 -3.55 -7.76 3.51
C PHE A 160 -3.60 -7.48 5.02
N ILE A 161 -3.50 -8.53 5.86
CA ILE A 161 -3.54 -8.37 7.31
C ILE A 161 -2.36 -7.51 7.77
N ALA A 162 -1.14 -7.84 7.35
CA ALA A 162 0.05 -7.11 7.73
C ALA A 162 -0.01 -5.63 7.31
N ASN A 163 -0.43 -5.34 6.06
CA ASN A 163 -0.58 -3.96 5.59
C ASN A 163 -1.65 -3.20 6.37
N GLY A 164 -2.77 -3.85 6.69
CA GLY A 164 -3.83 -3.23 7.48
C GLY A 164 -3.41 -2.91 8.91
N VAL A 165 -2.67 -3.81 9.56
CA VAL A 165 -2.08 -3.56 10.88
C VAL A 165 -1.08 -2.40 10.83
N SER A 166 -0.24 -2.35 9.79
CA SER A 166 0.66 -1.23 9.54
C SER A 166 -0.08 0.11 9.50
N GLN A 167 -1.16 0.17 8.74
CA GLN A 167 -1.97 1.39 8.61
C GLN A 167 -2.68 1.75 9.93
N ALA A 168 -3.12 0.76 10.71
CA ALA A 168 -3.69 0.99 12.02
C ALA A 168 -2.66 1.62 12.98
N PHE A 169 -1.40 1.20 12.92
CA PHE A 169 -0.31 1.79 13.72
C PHE A 169 -0.03 3.25 13.34
N VAL A 170 -0.02 3.55 12.05
CA VAL A 170 0.15 4.95 11.57
C VAL A 170 -1.03 5.83 12.02
N GLN A 171 -2.26 5.31 11.97
CA GLN A 171 -3.43 6.04 12.47
C GLN A 171 -3.40 6.20 13.99
N GLU A 172 -2.97 5.18 14.75
CA GLU A 172 -2.81 5.26 16.20
C GLU A 172 -1.81 6.34 16.60
N ALA A 173 -0.70 6.48 15.87
CA ALA A 173 0.27 7.54 16.11
C ALA A 173 -0.35 8.93 15.95
N SER A 174 -1.13 9.15 14.89
CA SER A 174 -1.85 10.41 14.66
C SER A 174 -2.92 10.65 15.73
N PHE A 175 -3.64 9.61 16.15
CA PHE A 175 -4.63 9.69 17.24
C PHE A 175 -4.00 10.10 18.58
N ARG A 176 -2.74 9.68 18.82
CA ARG A 176 -1.95 10.09 19.99
C ARG A 176 -1.30 11.47 19.84
N GLY A 177 -1.63 12.21 18.79
CA GLY A 177 -1.16 13.59 18.60
C GLY A 177 0.22 13.72 17.94
N TRP A 178 0.77 12.63 17.36
CA TRP A 178 2.01 12.71 16.61
C TRP A 178 1.74 13.25 15.18
N ASN A 179 1.78 14.57 15.06
CA ASN A 179 1.44 15.31 13.84
C ASN A 179 2.69 15.92 13.20
N GLU A 180 3.53 15.08 12.64
CA GLU A 180 4.72 15.48 11.90
C GLU A 180 4.41 15.79 10.43
N THR A 181 5.33 16.53 9.78
CA THR A 181 5.20 16.83 8.35
C THR A 181 5.24 15.54 7.49
N PRO A 182 4.71 15.59 6.26
CA PRO A 182 4.69 14.43 5.36
C PRO A 182 6.06 13.78 5.15
N PHE A 183 7.10 14.59 4.98
CA PHE A 183 8.44 14.09 4.73
C PHE A 183 9.13 13.61 6.01
N ALA A 184 8.82 14.20 7.16
CA ALA A 184 9.24 13.69 8.46
C ALA A 184 8.64 12.30 8.72
N LYS A 185 7.34 12.12 8.48
CA LYS A 185 6.68 10.81 8.55
C LYS A 185 7.32 9.80 7.60
N ALA A 186 7.55 10.19 6.35
CA ALA A 186 8.18 9.32 5.36
C ALA A 186 9.61 8.92 5.75
N ALA A 187 10.41 9.84 6.30
CA ALA A 187 11.76 9.54 6.77
C ALA A 187 11.76 8.56 7.96
N VAL A 188 10.90 8.80 8.97
CA VAL A 188 10.76 7.92 10.14
C VAL A 188 10.26 6.52 9.75
N ILE A 189 9.42 6.41 8.73
CA ILE A 189 8.97 5.12 8.19
C ILE A 189 10.13 4.42 7.44
N SER A 190 10.76 5.12 6.50
CA SER A 190 11.65 4.48 5.53
C SER A 190 13.06 4.20 6.05
N ALA A 191 13.61 5.04 6.95
CA ALA A 191 14.98 4.89 7.42
C ALA A 191 15.25 3.58 8.19
N PRO A 192 14.47 3.19 9.21
CA PRO A 192 14.68 1.91 9.89
C PRO A 192 14.48 0.71 8.95
N ILE A 193 13.55 0.83 8.01
CA ILE A 193 13.30 -0.22 7.02
C ILE A 193 14.49 -0.38 6.08
N ALA A 194 14.99 0.72 5.51
CA ALA A 194 16.15 0.68 4.63
C ALA A 194 17.35 0.05 5.35
N SER A 195 17.60 0.45 6.61
CA SER A 195 18.67 -0.12 7.43
C SER A 195 18.49 -1.62 7.64
N LEU A 196 17.28 -2.06 8.02
CA LEU A 196 16.97 -3.47 8.23
C LEU A 196 17.13 -4.28 6.94
N LEU A 197 16.62 -3.79 5.81
CA LEU A 197 16.72 -4.47 4.53
C LEU A 197 18.18 -4.60 4.07
N TRP A 198 19.01 -3.57 4.28
CA TRP A 198 20.45 -3.68 4.00
C TRP A 198 21.14 -4.73 4.87
N VAL A 199 20.83 -4.78 6.18
CA VAL A 199 21.34 -5.82 7.07
C VAL A 199 20.94 -7.21 6.56
N VAL A 200 19.66 -7.41 6.21
CA VAL A 200 19.16 -8.68 5.67
C VAL A 200 19.84 -9.03 4.34
N CYS A 201 19.98 -8.08 3.41
CA CYS A 201 20.64 -8.32 2.13
C CYS A 201 22.12 -8.71 2.32
N LEU A 202 22.86 -8.02 3.19
CA LEU A 202 24.30 -8.25 3.35
C LEU A 202 24.61 -9.47 4.22
N LEU A 203 23.88 -9.66 5.32
CA LEU A 203 24.23 -10.70 6.31
C LEU A 203 23.49 -12.03 6.07
N ILE A 204 22.23 -11.98 5.65
CA ILE A 204 21.39 -13.17 5.50
C ILE A 204 21.40 -13.65 4.05
N VAL A 205 21.01 -12.80 3.11
CA VAL A 205 20.93 -13.18 1.69
C VAL A 205 22.30 -13.18 1.03
N LYS A 206 23.27 -12.43 1.58
CA LYS A 206 24.66 -12.28 1.07
C LYS A 206 24.68 -11.83 -0.39
N ARG A 207 23.71 -11.00 -0.77
CA ARG A 207 23.56 -10.48 -2.12
C ARG A 207 23.21 -8.99 -2.09
N VAL A 208 24.01 -8.19 -2.78
CA VAL A 208 23.72 -6.77 -3.01
C VAL A 208 22.78 -6.59 -4.20
N PRO A 209 22.03 -5.48 -4.26
CA PRO A 209 21.19 -5.17 -5.42
C PRO A 209 22.02 -5.05 -6.71
N SER A 210 21.57 -5.70 -7.78
CA SER A 210 22.14 -5.60 -9.13
C SER A 210 21.76 -4.28 -9.79
N LEU A 211 22.43 -3.93 -10.90
CA LEU A 211 22.12 -2.71 -11.67
C LEU A 211 20.65 -2.64 -12.13
N LYS A 212 20.03 -3.79 -12.46
CA LYS A 212 18.62 -3.85 -12.85
C LYS A 212 17.71 -3.52 -11.66
N GLU A 213 18.00 -4.06 -10.49
CA GLU A 213 17.28 -3.79 -9.25
C GLU A 213 17.48 -2.32 -8.83
N TRP A 214 18.69 -1.75 -9.02
CA TRP A 214 18.93 -0.32 -8.82
C TRP A 214 18.07 0.55 -9.74
N ARG A 215 18.06 0.29 -11.04
CA ARG A 215 17.27 1.10 -11.99
C ARG A 215 15.80 1.10 -11.67
N LEU A 216 15.21 -0.08 -11.47
CA LEU A 216 13.78 -0.20 -11.14
C LEU A 216 13.48 0.29 -9.73
N GLY A 217 14.39 0.05 -8.77
CA GLY A 217 14.24 0.46 -7.38
C GLY A 217 14.33 1.98 -7.18
N VAL A 218 15.23 2.67 -7.90
CA VAL A 218 15.29 4.14 -7.89
C VAL A 218 13.99 4.73 -8.42
N PHE A 219 13.51 4.24 -9.55
CA PHE A 219 12.23 4.68 -10.11
C PHE A 219 11.08 4.42 -9.11
N GLY A 220 10.98 3.18 -8.60
CA GLY A 220 9.93 2.82 -7.63
C GLY A 220 10.01 3.61 -6.32
N GLY A 221 11.21 3.89 -5.82
CA GLY A 221 11.44 4.69 -4.61
C GLY A 221 10.98 6.14 -4.79
N LEU A 222 11.33 6.78 -5.92
CA LEU A 222 10.86 8.12 -6.26
C LEU A 222 9.34 8.16 -6.39
N VAL A 223 8.76 7.21 -7.12
CA VAL A 223 7.29 7.08 -7.27
C VAL A 223 6.63 6.95 -5.89
N SER A 224 7.16 6.10 -5.02
CA SER A 224 6.59 5.89 -3.68
C SER A 224 6.62 7.16 -2.82
N VAL A 225 7.73 7.90 -2.82
CA VAL A 225 7.87 9.15 -2.05
C VAL A 225 6.96 10.25 -2.60
N ILE A 226 6.90 10.41 -3.93
CA ILE A 226 5.99 11.37 -4.56
C ILE A 226 4.54 10.99 -4.23
N GLY A 227 4.20 9.69 -4.25
CA GLY A 227 2.88 9.20 -3.88
C GLY A 227 2.52 9.51 -2.44
N SER A 228 3.45 9.34 -1.50
CA SER A 228 3.24 9.70 -0.10
C SER A 228 3.06 11.20 0.08
N GLY A 229 3.90 12.01 -0.56
CA GLY A 229 3.77 13.48 -0.51
C GLY A 229 2.43 13.97 -1.09
N THR A 230 2.01 13.42 -2.24
CA THR A 230 0.72 13.74 -2.88
C THR A 230 -0.46 13.32 -2.00
N MET A 231 -0.37 12.15 -1.39
CA MET A 231 -1.36 11.64 -0.44
C MET A 231 -1.58 12.61 0.71
N PHE A 232 -0.52 12.99 1.42
CA PHE A 232 -0.65 13.89 2.57
C PHE A 232 -1.17 15.27 2.16
N LYS A 233 -0.69 15.83 1.04
CA LYS A 233 -1.24 17.08 0.51
C LYS A 233 -2.71 16.96 0.13
N ALA A 234 -3.13 15.83 -0.47
CA ALA A 234 -4.53 15.60 -0.77
C ALA A 234 -5.39 15.58 0.52
N PHE A 235 -4.88 14.93 1.57
CA PHE A 235 -5.54 14.92 2.88
C PHE A 235 -5.74 16.33 3.43
N ASP A 236 -4.70 17.17 3.46
CA ASP A 236 -4.77 18.54 3.97
C ASP A 236 -5.86 19.35 3.24
N PHE A 237 -5.90 19.29 1.91
CA PHE A 237 -6.90 19.99 1.11
C PHE A 237 -8.33 19.47 1.28
N LEU A 238 -8.48 18.16 1.41
CA LEU A 238 -9.79 17.53 1.63
C LEU A 238 -10.28 17.78 3.05
N GLU A 239 -9.39 17.78 4.06
CA GLU A 239 -9.72 18.13 5.43
C GLU A 239 -10.21 19.56 5.55
N ALA A 240 -9.49 20.52 4.97
CA ALA A 240 -9.89 21.93 4.94
C ALA A 240 -11.28 22.15 4.31
N SER A 241 -11.72 21.25 3.41
CA SER A 241 -13.05 21.29 2.77
C SER A 241 -14.07 20.34 3.43
N GLY A 242 -13.73 19.65 4.52
CA GLY A 242 -14.61 18.68 5.19
C GLY A 242 -14.87 17.40 4.38
N ARG A 243 -14.09 17.14 3.30
CA ARG A 243 -14.28 16.03 2.34
C ARG A 243 -13.22 14.96 2.41
N GLN A 244 -12.45 14.89 3.49
CA GLN A 244 -11.39 13.88 3.68
C GLN A 244 -11.87 12.41 3.52
N TYR A 245 -13.14 12.16 3.76
CA TYR A 245 -13.77 10.84 3.58
C TYR A 245 -13.72 10.33 2.14
N LEU A 246 -13.57 11.23 1.15
CA LEU A 246 -13.47 10.86 -0.27
C LEU A 246 -12.09 10.33 -0.65
N PHE A 247 -11.06 10.56 0.18
CA PHE A 247 -9.68 10.23 -0.18
C PHE A 247 -9.50 8.72 -0.45
N PHE A 248 -9.74 7.89 0.55
CA PHE A 248 -9.48 6.45 0.42
C PHE A 248 -10.33 5.77 -0.65
N PRO A 249 -11.65 6.01 -0.74
CA PRO A 249 -12.44 5.46 -1.84
C PRO A 249 -11.88 5.80 -3.21
N THR A 250 -11.49 7.04 -3.41
CA THR A 250 -10.98 7.51 -4.71
C THR A 250 -9.55 7.00 -4.96
N ALA A 251 -8.64 7.10 -3.98
CA ALA A 251 -7.26 6.68 -4.15
C ALA A 251 -7.13 5.15 -4.29
N VAL A 252 -7.76 4.40 -3.39
CA VAL A 252 -7.71 2.93 -3.40
C VAL A 252 -8.50 2.38 -4.59
N GLY A 253 -9.72 2.85 -4.79
CA GLY A 253 -10.55 2.41 -5.92
C GLY A 253 -9.90 2.75 -7.26
N GLY A 254 -9.40 3.97 -7.40
CA GLY A 254 -8.70 4.41 -8.59
C GLY A 254 -7.44 3.59 -8.89
N CYS A 255 -6.62 3.26 -7.89
CA CYS A 255 -5.42 2.45 -8.11
C CYS A 255 -5.74 1.00 -8.47
N ILE A 256 -6.79 0.40 -7.91
CA ILE A 256 -7.26 -0.94 -8.29
C ILE A 256 -7.67 -0.96 -9.76
N VAL A 257 -8.52 0.00 -10.15
CA VAL A 257 -9.03 0.10 -11.53
C VAL A 257 -7.90 0.37 -12.51
N ALA A 258 -7.00 1.31 -12.19
CA ALA A 258 -5.88 1.67 -13.08
C ALA A 258 -4.93 0.48 -13.31
N LEU A 259 -4.56 -0.25 -12.26
CA LEU A 259 -3.69 -1.42 -12.40
C LEU A 259 -4.39 -2.55 -13.17
N ALA A 260 -5.64 -2.85 -12.84
CA ALA A 260 -6.42 -3.88 -13.54
C ALA A 260 -6.60 -3.55 -15.02
N ALA A 261 -6.94 -2.30 -15.34
CA ALA A 261 -7.08 -1.83 -16.74
C ALA A 261 -5.76 -1.98 -17.51
N PHE A 262 -4.62 -1.62 -16.90
CA PHE A 262 -3.31 -1.79 -17.52
C PHE A 262 -2.99 -3.27 -17.77
N GLN A 263 -3.19 -4.15 -16.79
CA GLN A 263 -2.92 -5.59 -16.95
C GLN A 263 -3.78 -6.21 -18.04
N PHE A 264 -5.05 -5.84 -18.09
CA PHE A 264 -5.99 -6.27 -19.13
C PHE A 264 -5.61 -5.72 -20.53
N ALA A 265 -5.40 -4.40 -20.65
CA ALA A 265 -5.08 -3.74 -21.93
C ALA A 265 -3.77 -4.24 -22.54
N THR A 266 -2.81 -4.66 -21.70
CA THR A 266 -1.53 -5.23 -22.15
C THR A 266 -1.58 -6.75 -22.38
N GLY A 267 -2.74 -7.39 -22.21
CA GLY A 267 -2.91 -8.84 -22.36
C GLY A 267 -2.13 -9.67 -21.34
N ARG A 268 -1.68 -9.04 -20.24
CA ARG A 268 -0.88 -9.73 -19.21
C ARG A 268 -1.73 -10.57 -18.27
N GLU A 269 -3.01 -10.25 -18.17
CA GLU A 269 -3.95 -10.96 -17.31
C GLU A 269 -5.31 -11.09 -18.01
N SER A 270 -5.96 -12.26 -17.87
CA SER A 270 -7.35 -12.48 -18.31
C SER A 270 -8.32 -12.08 -17.21
N MET A 271 -9.36 -11.33 -17.56
CA MET A 271 -10.42 -10.94 -16.64
C MET A 271 -11.54 -11.98 -16.65
N SER A 272 -11.71 -12.68 -15.54
CA SER A 272 -12.90 -13.49 -15.31
C SER A 272 -14.02 -12.64 -14.71
N LEU A 273 -15.27 -13.01 -14.95
CA LEU A 273 -16.44 -12.32 -14.35
C LEU A 273 -16.32 -12.23 -12.82
N ARG A 274 -15.83 -13.28 -12.16
CA ARG A 274 -15.64 -13.30 -10.71
C ARG A 274 -14.61 -12.28 -10.23
N LYS A 275 -13.49 -12.12 -10.94
CA LYS A 275 -12.50 -11.07 -10.63
C LYS A 275 -13.12 -9.68 -10.76
N VAL A 276 -13.86 -9.43 -11.83
CA VAL A 276 -14.55 -8.14 -12.05
C VAL A 276 -15.55 -7.86 -10.94
N VAL A 277 -16.41 -8.83 -10.60
CA VAL A 277 -17.38 -8.69 -9.50
C VAL A 277 -16.66 -8.44 -8.17
N GLY A 278 -15.60 -9.19 -7.87
CA GLY A 278 -14.81 -8.98 -6.66
C GLY A 278 -14.19 -7.56 -6.57
N MET A 279 -13.63 -7.06 -7.68
CA MET A 279 -13.09 -5.70 -7.74
C MET A 279 -14.17 -4.63 -7.56
N LEU A 280 -15.33 -4.79 -8.19
CA LEU A 280 -16.45 -3.85 -8.07
C LEU A 280 -17.03 -3.85 -6.65
N LEU A 281 -17.18 -5.01 -6.02
CA LEU A 281 -17.58 -5.11 -4.62
C LEU A 281 -16.55 -4.48 -3.68
N GLY A 282 -15.25 -4.69 -3.94
CA GLY A 282 -14.18 -4.05 -3.18
C GLY A 282 -14.23 -2.54 -3.28
N LEU A 283 -14.41 -2.01 -4.49
CA LEU A 283 -14.57 -0.58 -4.74
C LEU A 283 -15.79 -0.01 -4.01
N ALA A 284 -16.94 -0.65 -4.14
CA ALA A 284 -18.15 -0.25 -3.43
C ALA A 284 -17.95 -0.28 -1.91
N GLY A 285 -17.28 -1.34 -1.40
CA GLY A 285 -17.00 -1.49 0.02
C GLY A 285 -16.11 -0.38 0.57
N VAL A 286 -15.00 -0.06 -0.11
CA VAL A 286 -14.11 1.04 0.30
C VAL A 286 -14.83 2.39 0.24
N THR A 287 -15.67 2.60 -0.78
CA THR A 287 -16.48 3.83 -0.90
C THR A 287 -17.44 3.99 0.29
N LEU A 288 -18.16 2.92 0.64
CA LEU A 288 -19.11 2.94 1.75
C LEU A 288 -18.44 3.07 3.12
N LEU A 289 -17.23 2.52 3.31
CA LEU A 289 -16.44 2.75 4.53
C LEU A 289 -16.06 4.23 4.71
N GLY A 290 -15.88 4.97 3.62
CA GLY A 290 -15.55 6.38 3.64
C GLY A 290 -16.75 7.33 3.92
N ILE A 291 -18.00 6.85 3.93
CA ILE A 291 -19.17 7.68 4.21
C ILE A 291 -19.23 7.99 5.71
N LYS A 292 -19.49 9.26 6.03
CA LYS A 292 -19.69 9.75 7.40
C LYS A 292 -21.16 9.74 7.76
#